data_37d44d29e4d2729a4d054ed1824b9217
#
_entry.id   37d44d29e4d2729a4d054ed1824b9217
#
_cell.length_a   1.000
_cell.length_b   1.000
_cell.length_c   1.000
_cell.angle_alpha   90.00
_cell.angle_beta   90.00
_cell.angle_gamma   90.00
#
_symmetry.space_group_name_H-M   'P 1'
#
loop_
_entity.id
_entity.type
_entity.pdbx_description
1 polymer ?
#
loop_
_entity_poly.entity_id
_entity_poly.type
_entity_poly.pdbx_seq_one_letter_code
_entity_poly.pdbx_strand_id
1 'polypeptide(L)'
;HERNQRIASGIVTALQKFIPGHIARYSDEWTATAFGDNFSAWGTPTILIETGALYGKDEMYLVKMNFVAFMTALQSLATGSEKTQDPNIYIDLPENSSGVLVDFMFRRANIVTVTDTTVISVADISAVTERRRASFAAPVKIRGVGEFPNTRGLQEYDASGFYVVQRFGLVKPGELAEFYFYKKDRNVEWTSPELEKQFPPDAIFSTGKWIKGEKLFPRR
;
A
#
# COMPACT_ATOMS: atom_id res chain seq x y z
N HIS A 1 24.76 11.09 14.67
CA HIS A 1 24.00 10.84 13.42
C HIS A 1 24.77 9.92 12.46
N GLU A 2 26.02 10.21 12.08
CA GLU A 2 26.75 9.45 11.06
C GLU A 2 26.91 7.96 11.42
N ARG A 3 27.20 7.61 12.68
CA ARG A 3 27.30 6.21 13.11
C ARG A 3 26.01 5.43 12.88
N ASN A 4 24.85 6.06 13.15
CA ASN A 4 23.54 5.45 12.91
C ASN A 4 23.32 5.20 11.43
N GLN A 5 23.66 6.18 10.59
CA GLN A 5 23.56 6.05 9.13
C GLN A 5 24.43 4.93 8.59
N ARG A 6 25.64 4.76 9.11
CA ARG A 6 26.55 3.67 8.74
C ARG A 6 25.99 2.30 9.13
N ILE A 7 25.41 2.16 10.34
CA ILE A 7 24.76 0.92 10.76
C ILE A 7 23.52 0.65 9.88
N ALA A 8 22.71 1.69 9.64
CA ALA A 8 21.54 1.58 8.76
C ALA A 8 21.93 1.17 7.34
N SER A 9 23.04 1.70 6.80
CA SER A 9 23.59 1.30 5.50
C SER A 9 23.96 -0.19 5.46
N GLY A 10 24.54 -0.72 6.52
CA GLY A 10 24.83 -2.15 6.66
C GLY A 10 23.55 -2.99 6.62
N ILE A 11 22.50 -2.56 7.36
CA ILE A 11 21.19 -3.19 7.35
C ILE A 11 20.59 -3.17 5.95
N VAL A 12 20.59 -2.01 5.27
CA VAL A 12 20.09 -1.86 3.90
C VAL A 12 20.80 -2.81 2.95
N THR A 13 22.14 -2.85 2.98
CA THR A 13 22.95 -3.73 2.15
C THR A 13 22.61 -5.21 2.34
N ALA A 14 22.36 -5.62 3.59
CA ALA A 14 21.97 -6.99 3.88
C ALA A 14 20.55 -7.31 3.37
N LEU A 15 19.60 -6.41 3.61
CA LEU A 15 18.19 -6.63 3.27
C LEU A 15 17.88 -6.51 1.78
N GLN A 16 18.61 -5.67 1.03
CA GLN A 16 18.40 -5.53 -0.42
C GLN A 16 18.58 -6.84 -1.19
N LYS A 17 19.31 -7.80 -0.63
CA LYS A 17 19.46 -9.15 -1.22
C LYS A 17 18.14 -9.95 -1.19
N PHE A 18 17.24 -9.63 -0.31
CA PHE A 18 15.97 -10.36 -0.07
C PHE A 18 14.75 -9.56 -0.48
N ILE A 19 14.78 -8.23 -0.32
CA ILE A 19 13.68 -7.31 -0.56
C ILE A 19 14.14 -6.10 -1.40
N PRO A 20 14.73 -6.32 -2.59
CA PRO A 20 15.23 -5.22 -3.43
C PRO A 20 14.11 -4.25 -3.79
N GLY A 21 14.37 -2.94 -3.64
CA GLY A 21 13.38 -1.89 -3.95
C GLY A 21 12.25 -1.72 -2.92
N HIS A 22 12.28 -2.44 -1.79
CA HIS A 22 11.25 -2.37 -0.75
C HIS A 22 11.76 -1.77 0.57
N ILE A 23 12.82 -0.98 0.50
CA ILE A 23 13.37 -0.26 1.65
C ILE A 23 13.33 1.24 1.35
N ALA A 24 12.81 2.01 2.30
CA ALA A 24 12.73 3.45 2.23
C ALA A 24 13.09 4.06 3.58
N ARG A 25 13.46 5.33 3.60
CA ARG A 25 13.57 6.12 4.82
C ARG A 25 12.34 7.00 4.98
N TYR A 26 12.02 7.39 6.18
CA TYR A 26 11.00 8.40 6.46
C TYR A 26 11.60 9.56 7.25
N SER A 27 10.83 10.64 7.38
CA SER A 27 11.26 11.84 8.10
C SER A 27 11.70 11.53 9.53
N ASP A 28 12.83 12.09 9.92
CA ASP A 28 13.39 12.01 11.27
C ASP A 28 13.00 13.23 12.12
N GLU A 29 11.81 13.82 11.87
CA GLU A 29 11.29 14.93 12.66
C GLU A 29 11.21 14.58 14.14
N TRP A 30 11.87 15.38 14.97
CA TRP A 30 11.93 15.14 16.41
C TRP A 30 10.57 15.30 17.08
N THR A 31 10.22 14.32 17.92
CA THR A 31 8.97 14.30 18.69
C THR A 31 9.26 14.15 20.18
N ALA A 32 8.91 15.16 20.97
CA ALA A 32 9.18 15.20 22.42
C ALA A 32 8.64 14.01 23.22
N THR A 33 7.62 13.31 22.72
CA THR A 33 6.98 12.16 23.35
C THR A 33 7.51 10.81 22.88
N ALA A 34 8.41 10.80 21.88
CA ALA A 34 9.00 9.56 21.37
C ALA A 34 10.26 9.17 22.16
N PHE A 35 10.31 7.92 22.62
CA PHE A 35 11.45 7.39 23.36
C PHE A 35 12.76 7.49 22.56
N GLY A 36 12.75 7.10 21.28
CA GLY A 36 13.92 7.10 20.43
C GLY A 36 14.54 8.49 20.29
N ASP A 37 13.70 9.52 20.13
CA ASP A 37 14.14 10.89 20.01
C ASP A 37 14.76 11.43 21.30
N ASN A 38 14.14 11.10 22.45
CA ASN A 38 14.70 11.48 23.74
C ASN A 38 16.03 10.75 24.02
N PHE A 39 16.14 9.46 23.72
CA PHE A 39 17.41 8.74 23.84
C PHE A 39 18.48 9.36 22.93
N SER A 40 18.13 9.73 21.71
CA SER A 40 19.04 10.40 20.77
C SER A 40 19.49 11.77 21.32
N ALA A 41 18.57 12.55 21.89
CA ALA A 41 18.87 13.83 22.53
C ALA A 41 19.81 13.67 23.76
N TRP A 42 19.72 12.55 24.47
CA TRP A 42 20.60 12.23 25.61
C TRP A 42 21.94 11.62 25.18
N GLY A 43 22.19 11.52 23.88
CA GLY A 43 23.47 11.04 23.35
C GLY A 43 23.50 9.54 23.06
N THR A 44 22.39 8.82 23.19
CA THR A 44 22.29 7.41 22.82
C THR A 44 21.72 7.26 21.42
N PRO A 45 22.54 6.83 20.44
CA PRO A 45 22.09 6.68 19.06
C PRO A 45 20.93 5.68 18.93
N THR A 46 19.91 6.04 18.17
CA THR A 46 18.72 5.22 17.98
C THR A 46 18.48 4.95 16.48
N ILE A 47 18.08 3.73 16.14
CA ILE A 47 17.60 3.34 14.82
C ILE A 47 16.20 2.79 14.98
N LEU A 48 15.22 3.40 14.31
CA LEU A 48 13.85 2.93 14.26
C LEU A 48 13.63 2.15 12.96
N ILE A 49 13.04 0.96 13.08
CA ILE A 49 12.63 0.14 11.93
C ILE A 49 11.10 0.02 11.97
N GLU A 50 10.44 0.53 10.95
CA GLU A 50 9.02 0.35 10.74
C GLU A 50 8.78 -0.71 9.67
N THR A 51 8.12 -1.81 10.08
CA THR A 51 7.88 -2.93 9.18
C THR A 51 6.53 -2.77 8.50
N GLY A 52 6.56 -2.59 7.18
CA GLY A 52 5.38 -2.57 6.33
C GLY A 52 4.92 -3.97 5.93
N ALA A 53 3.95 -4.03 5.01
CA ALA A 53 3.55 -5.26 4.34
C ALA A 53 4.35 -5.45 3.04
N LEU A 54 4.54 -6.71 2.63
CA LEU A 54 5.16 -7.06 1.35
C LEU A 54 4.24 -8.00 0.58
N TYR A 55 3.81 -7.58 -0.60
CA TYR A 55 2.88 -8.35 -1.42
C TYR A 55 3.44 -9.74 -1.76
N GLY A 56 2.61 -10.77 -1.63
CA GLY A 56 2.98 -12.17 -1.91
C GLY A 56 3.88 -12.82 -0.85
N LYS A 57 4.13 -12.14 0.28
CA LYS A 57 4.86 -12.68 1.42
C LYS A 57 3.98 -12.66 2.67
N ASP A 58 4.15 -13.67 3.50
CA ASP A 58 3.49 -13.77 4.80
C ASP A 58 4.21 -12.93 5.87
N GLU A 59 3.58 -12.76 7.02
CA GLU A 59 4.16 -12.02 8.14
C GLU A 59 5.45 -12.67 8.66
N MET A 60 5.56 -14.00 8.61
CA MET A 60 6.75 -14.72 9.07
C MET A 60 7.98 -14.40 8.20
N TYR A 61 7.77 -14.13 6.91
CA TYR A 61 8.86 -13.64 6.05
C TYR A 61 9.38 -12.28 6.53
N LEU A 62 8.48 -11.37 6.91
CA LEU A 62 8.85 -10.06 7.45
C LEU A 62 9.55 -10.18 8.80
N VAL A 63 9.12 -11.09 9.66
CA VAL A 63 9.82 -11.40 10.93
C VAL A 63 11.26 -11.85 10.64
N LYS A 64 11.49 -12.71 9.66
CA LYS A 64 12.84 -13.13 9.27
C LYS A 64 13.69 -11.96 8.77
N MET A 65 13.09 -11.02 8.00
CA MET A 65 13.81 -9.83 7.54
C MET A 65 14.21 -8.91 8.71
N ASN A 66 13.33 -8.72 9.68
CA ASN A 66 13.68 -7.99 10.90
C ASN A 66 14.79 -8.68 11.68
N PHE A 67 14.76 -10.02 11.79
CA PHE A 67 15.84 -10.78 12.41
C PHE A 67 17.18 -10.55 11.71
N VAL A 68 17.21 -10.58 10.37
CA VAL A 68 18.42 -10.26 9.60
C VAL A 68 18.91 -8.84 9.89
N ALA A 69 18.00 -7.86 9.93
CA ALA A 69 18.32 -6.48 10.25
C ALA A 69 18.98 -6.34 11.63
N PHE A 70 18.36 -6.93 12.68
CA PHE A 70 18.88 -6.90 14.03
C PHE A 70 20.25 -7.60 14.15
N MET A 71 20.38 -8.78 13.57
CA MET A 71 21.65 -9.52 13.60
C MET A 71 22.77 -8.75 12.88
N THR A 72 22.46 -8.10 11.74
CA THR A 72 23.42 -7.26 11.02
C THR A 72 23.87 -6.07 11.87
N ALA A 73 22.92 -5.39 12.53
CA ALA A 73 23.25 -4.27 13.42
C ALA A 73 24.12 -4.70 14.60
N LEU A 74 23.74 -5.77 15.29
CA LEU A 74 24.49 -6.29 16.44
C LEU A 74 25.87 -6.78 16.06
N GLN A 75 26.01 -7.51 14.96
CA GLN A 75 27.30 -7.93 14.42
C GLN A 75 28.18 -6.74 14.07
N SER A 76 27.60 -5.72 13.41
CA SER A 76 28.30 -4.51 13.04
C SER A 76 28.87 -3.79 14.26
N LEU A 77 28.08 -3.65 15.31
CA LEU A 77 28.50 -3.05 16.57
C LEU A 77 29.57 -3.89 17.27
N ALA A 78 29.43 -5.21 17.32
CA ALA A 78 30.36 -6.11 17.99
C ALA A 78 31.74 -6.16 17.30
N THR A 79 31.77 -6.03 15.99
CA THR A 79 33.02 -6.09 15.19
C THR A 79 33.59 -4.72 14.83
N GLY A 80 32.81 -3.64 15.03
CA GLY A 80 33.18 -2.28 14.59
C GLY A 80 33.11 -2.09 13.08
N SER A 81 32.47 -3.01 12.34
CA SER A 81 32.40 -2.95 10.88
C SER A 81 31.53 -1.79 10.35
N GLU A 82 30.72 -1.16 11.21
CA GLU A 82 29.99 0.05 10.85
C GLU A 82 30.93 1.19 10.40
N LYS A 83 32.17 1.20 10.89
CA LYS A 83 33.13 2.28 10.58
C LYS A 83 33.53 2.33 9.09
N THR A 84 33.36 1.20 8.40
CA THR A 84 33.74 1.07 6.97
C THR A 84 32.51 1.14 6.05
N GLN A 85 31.28 1.21 6.59
CA GLN A 85 30.07 1.34 5.79
C GLN A 85 29.93 2.76 5.21
N ASP A 86 29.52 2.85 3.96
CA ASP A 86 29.18 4.12 3.33
C ASP A 86 27.82 4.62 3.80
N PRO A 87 27.72 5.77 4.49
CA PRO A 87 26.45 6.32 4.97
C PRO A 87 25.50 6.71 3.82
N ASN A 88 26.02 6.96 2.61
CA ASN A 88 25.20 7.35 1.46
C ASN A 88 24.24 6.23 1.04
N ILE A 89 24.54 4.97 1.29
CA ILE A 89 23.62 3.85 1.03
C ILE A 89 22.28 4.04 1.75
N TYR A 90 22.30 4.58 2.97
CA TYR A 90 21.08 4.94 3.69
C TYR A 90 20.50 6.28 3.23
N ILE A 91 21.34 7.28 3.02
CA ILE A 91 20.92 8.65 2.66
C ILE A 91 20.20 8.67 1.31
N ASP A 92 20.68 7.88 0.36
CA ASP A 92 20.12 7.80 -1.00
C ASP A 92 18.85 6.94 -1.12
N LEU A 93 18.38 6.34 -0.02
CA LEU A 93 17.11 5.65 -0.02
C LEU A 93 15.96 6.61 -0.36
N PRO A 94 14.94 6.14 -1.11
CA PRO A 94 13.75 6.95 -1.35
C PRO A 94 13.05 7.28 -0.04
N GLU A 95 12.45 8.45 0.02
CA GLU A 95 11.60 8.83 1.17
C GLU A 95 10.27 8.09 1.11
N ASN A 96 9.85 7.55 2.26
CA ASN A 96 8.53 7.01 2.44
C ASN A 96 7.56 8.15 2.77
N SER A 97 6.85 8.64 1.76
CA SER A 97 5.84 9.66 1.95
C SER A 97 4.44 9.06 2.12
N SER A 98 3.64 9.64 3.01
CA SER A 98 2.25 9.21 3.23
C SER A 98 1.45 9.32 1.93
N GLY A 99 0.71 8.27 1.57
CA GLY A 99 -0.14 8.27 0.38
C GLY A 99 0.50 7.69 -0.89
N VAL A 100 1.78 7.34 -0.84
CA VAL A 100 2.46 6.67 -1.97
C VAL A 100 2.09 5.19 -2.06
N LEU A 101 1.71 4.56 -0.93
CA LEU A 101 1.32 3.15 -0.88
C LEU A 101 -0.12 3.01 -0.37
N VAL A 102 -0.89 2.18 -1.08
CA VAL A 102 -2.26 1.78 -0.72
C VAL A 102 -2.39 0.26 -0.82
N ASP A 103 -3.43 -0.32 -0.18
CA ASP A 103 -3.62 -1.77 -0.26
C ASP A 103 -4.08 -2.21 -1.66
N PHE A 104 -4.99 -1.45 -2.26
CA PHE A 104 -5.58 -1.77 -3.57
C PHE A 104 -5.56 -0.54 -4.49
N MET A 105 -5.22 -0.77 -5.75
CA MET A 105 -5.26 0.23 -6.81
C MET A 105 -5.96 -0.35 -8.04
N PHE A 106 -7.05 0.27 -8.46
CA PHE A 106 -7.75 -0.05 -9.70
C PHE A 106 -7.45 1.05 -10.71
N ARG A 107 -6.61 0.74 -11.69
CA ARG A 107 -6.12 1.70 -12.67
C ARG A 107 -7.10 1.92 -13.81
N ARG A 108 -7.30 3.18 -14.19
CA ARG A 108 -8.06 3.58 -15.37
C ARG A 108 -9.49 3.02 -15.40
N ALA A 109 -10.13 2.95 -14.23
CA ALA A 109 -11.49 2.47 -14.11
C ALA A 109 -12.48 3.40 -14.81
N ASN A 110 -13.43 2.85 -15.59
CA ASN A 110 -14.52 3.64 -16.15
C ASN A 110 -15.67 3.66 -15.14
N ILE A 111 -15.66 4.65 -14.27
CA ILE A 111 -16.57 4.79 -13.14
C ILE A 111 -17.92 5.25 -13.65
N VAL A 112 -18.97 4.47 -13.40
CA VAL A 112 -20.34 4.81 -13.73
C VAL A 112 -21.03 5.41 -12.50
N THR A 113 -21.47 6.63 -12.65
CA THR A 113 -22.26 7.35 -11.65
C THR A 113 -23.67 7.57 -12.19
N VAL A 114 -24.66 7.07 -11.48
CA VAL A 114 -26.08 7.24 -11.81
C VAL A 114 -26.70 8.18 -10.79
N THR A 115 -27.14 9.34 -11.27
CA THR A 115 -27.95 10.32 -10.56
C THR A 115 -29.19 10.60 -11.40
N ASP A 116 -29.52 11.83 -11.68
CA ASP A 116 -30.55 12.19 -12.68
C ASP A 116 -30.14 11.81 -14.12
N THR A 117 -28.83 11.74 -14.34
CA THR A 117 -28.22 11.29 -15.58
C THR A 117 -27.12 10.27 -15.31
N THR A 118 -26.82 9.43 -16.30
CA THR A 118 -25.66 8.53 -16.22
C THR A 118 -24.42 9.24 -16.72
N VAL A 119 -23.40 9.32 -15.85
CA VAL A 119 -22.09 9.90 -16.18
C VAL A 119 -21.01 8.81 -16.07
N ILE A 120 -20.14 8.74 -17.08
CA ILE A 120 -18.99 7.83 -17.08
C ILE A 120 -17.72 8.69 -17.05
N SER A 121 -16.89 8.47 -16.03
CA SER A 121 -15.59 9.12 -15.89
C SER A 121 -14.47 8.09 -15.82
N VAL A 122 -13.28 8.44 -16.30
CA VAL A 122 -12.09 7.56 -16.21
C VAL A 122 -11.19 8.08 -15.12
N ALA A 123 -10.92 7.23 -14.12
CA ALA A 123 -10.03 7.56 -13.02
C ALA A 123 -9.39 6.30 -12.42
N ASP A 124 -8.31 6.48 -11.67
CA ASP A 124 -7.81 5.46 -10.76
C ASP A 124 -8.64 5.49 -9.47
N ILE A 125 -8.86 4.32 -8.87
CA ILE A 125 -9.50 4.18 -7.56
C ILE A 125 -8.46 3.58 -6.62
N SER A 126 -8.11 4.31 -5.57
CA SER A 126 -7.24 3.80 -4.49
C SER A 126 -8.08 3.42 -3.27
N ALA A 127 -7.74 2.29 -2.63
CA ALA A 127 -8.44 1.82 -1.44
C ALA A 127 -7.47 1.29 -0.39
N VAL A 128 -7.83 1.49 0.89
CA VAL A 128 -7.02 1.11 2.04
C VAL A 128 -7.85 0.35 3.07
N THR A 129 -7.22 -0.60 3.73
CA THR A 129 -7.80 -1.33 4.84
C THR A 129 -7.69 -0.49 6.11
N GLU A 130 -8.82 -0.17 6.72
CA GLU A 130 -8.82 0.51 8.03
C GLU A 130 -8.42 -0.48 9.12
N ARG A 131 -7.13 -0.57 9.43
CA ARG A 131 -6.62 -1.43 10.51
C ARG A 131 -7.01 -0.83 11.86
N ARG A 132 -8.04 -1.39 12.49
CA ARG A 132 -8.36 -1.10 13.91
C ARG A 132 -7.66 -2.13 14.78
N ARG A 133 -7.01 -1.68 15.87
CA ARG A 133 -6.19 -2.49 16.79
C ARG A 133 -6.87 -3.75 17.37
N ALA A 134 -8.17 -3.96 17.17
CA ALA A 134 -8.95 -5.05 17.78
C ALA A 134 -9.93 -5.75 16.83
N SER A 135 -9.85 -5.56 15.50
CA SER A 135 -10.80 -6.15 14.58
C SER A 135 -10.13 -7.07 13.56
N PHE A 136 -10.51 -8.34 13.53
CA PHE A 136 -10.10 -9.31 12.51
C PHE A 136 -10.71 -9.04 11.12
N ALA A 137 -11.72 -8.18 11.04
CA ALA A 137 -12.39 -7.79 9.80
C ALA A 137 -12.37 -6.25 9.68
N ALA A 138 -11.24 -5.73 9.23
CA ALA A 138 -11.13 -4.30 8.97
C ALA A 138 -11.79 -3.96 7.62
N PRO A 139 -12.67 -2.94 7.56
CA PRO A 139 -13.30 -2.53 6.31
C PRO A 139 -12.24 -1.94 5.37
N VAL A 140 -12.41 -2.20 4.08
CA VAL A 140 -11.64 -1.52 3.03
C VAL A 140 -12.43 -0.32 2.55
N LYS A 141 -11.81 0.86 2.60
CA LYS A 141 -12.42 2.11 2.16
C LYS A 141 -11.71 2.70 0.97
N ILE A 142 -12.46 3.38 0.14
CA ILE A 142 -11.92 4.21 -0.93
C ILE A 142 -11.14 5.36 -0.28
N ARG A 143 -9.85 5.46 -0.58
CA ARG A 143 -8.98 6.55 -0.13
C ARG A 143 -9.06 7.73 -1.08
N GLY A 144 -9.10 7.46 -2.38
CA GLY A 144 -9.14 8.49 -3.40
C GLY A 144 -9.64 7.98 -4.74
N VAL A 145 -10.15 8.93 -5.53
CA VAL A 145 -10.58 8.74 -6.92
C VAL A 145 -9.98 9.88 -7.72
N GLY A 146 -9.19 9.58 -8.76
CA GLY A 146 -8.50 10.59 -9.57
C GLY A 146 -7.28 10.03 -10.28
N GLU A 147 -6.29 10.86 -10.56
CA GLU A 147 -5.02 10.45 -11.14
C GLU A 147 -3.97 10.26 -10.03
N PHE A 148 -3.38 9.08 -9.95
CA PHE A 148 -2.39 8.75 -8.90
C PHE A 148 -1.08 8.22 -9.52
N PRO A 149 -0.33 9.02 -10.29
CA PRO A 149 0.87 8.55 -10.99
C PRO A 149 1.97 8.06 -10.05
N ASN A 150 2.07 8.63 -8.86
CA ASN A 150 3.10 8.33 -7.87
C ASN A 150 2.63 7.37 -6.76
N THR A 151 1.36 6.97 -6.75
CA THR A 151 0.82 6.03 -5.75
C THR A 151 0.90 4.61 -6.29
N ARG A 152 1.31 3.67 -5.44
CA ARG A 152 1.36 2.24 -5.74
C ARG A 152 0.38 1.47 -4.86
N GLY A 153 -0.23 0.43 -5.43
CA GLY A 153 -1.01 -0.54 -4.67
C GLY A 153 -0.18 -1.76 -4.32
N LEU A 154 -0.37 -2.31 -3.12
CA LEU A 154 0.12 -3.66 -2.83
C LEU A 154 -0.49 -4.67 -3.80
N GLN A 155 -1.70 -4.38 -4.25
CA GLN A 155 -2.41 -5.08 -5.31
C GLN A 155 -2.89 -4.05 -6.34
N GLU A 156 -2.37 -4.13 -7.56
CA GLU A 156 -2.77 -3.26 -8.66
C GLU A 156 -3.50 -4.05 -9.74
N TYR A 157 -4.62 -3.49 -10.20
CA TYR A 157 -5.49 -4.09 -11.20
C TYR A 157 -5.74 -3.11 -12.34
N ASP A 158 -5.57 -3.55 -13.58
CA ASP A 158 -5.96 -2.76 -14.73
C ASP A 158 -7.48 -2.88 -14.97
N ALA A 159 -8.21 -1.82 -14.64
CA ALA A 159 -9.65 -1.76 -14.80
C ALA A 159 -10.10 -1.05 -16.10
N SER A 160 -9.19 -0.76 -17.02
CA SER A 160 -9.49 -0.01 -18.26
C SER A 160 -10.51 -0.70 -19.18
N GLY A 161 -10.60 -2.02 -19.10
CA GLY A 161 -11.57 -2.84 -19.86
C GLY A 161 -12.94 -2.95 -19.21
N PHE A 162 -13.19 -2.26 -18.08
CA PHE A 162 -14.40 -2.43 -17.29
C PHE A 162 -15.06 -1.11 -16.94
N TYR A 163 -16.39 -1.14 -16.91
CA TYR A 163 -17.18 -0.18 -16.15
C TYR A 163 -17.21 -0.60 -14.68
N VAL A 164 -17.06 0.37 -13.79
CA VAL A 164 -17.04 0.16 -12.33
C VAL A 164 -18.21 0.88 -11.70
N VAL A 165 -19.04 0.13 -11.00
CA VAL A 165 -20.20 0.63 -10.27
C VAL A 165 -20.02 0.34 -8.79
N GLN A 166 -20.27 1.32 -7.95
CA GLN A 166 -20.34 1.11 -6.51
C GLN A 166 -21.59 0.28 -6.17
N ARG A 167 -21.40 -0.75 -5.36
CA ARG A 167 -22.52 -1.60 -4.94
C ARG A 167 -23.58 -0.84 -4.12
N PHE A 168 -23.09 0.06 -3.25
CA PHE A 168 -23.93 0.89 -2.38
C PHE A 168 -23.45 2.34 -2.42
N GLY A 169 -24.23 3.23 -3.02
CA GLY A 169 -23.90 4.65 -3.11
C GLY A 169 -23.02 5.02 -4.31
N LEU A 170 -22.03 5.86 -4.10
CA LEU A 170 -21.16 6.40 -5.15
C LEU A 170 -19.71 5.99 -4.93
N VAL A 171 -18.93 5.90 -6.01
CA VAL A 171 -17.47 5.72 -5.93
C VAL A 171 -16.86 7.05 -5.51
N LYS A 172 -16.66 7.23 -4.20
CA LYS A 172 -16.06 8.45 -3.61
C LYS A 172 -15.23 8.13 -2.37
N PRO A 173 -14.27 8.98 -2.01
CA PRO A 173 -13.46 8.79 -0.80
C PRO A 173 -14.30 8.65 0.47
N GLY A 174 -13.89 7.73 1.35
CA GLY A 174 -14.56 7.43 2.61
C GLY A 174 -15.60 6.31 2.55
N GLU A 175 -16.15 6.02 1.37
CA GLU A 175 -17.09 4.90 1.19
C GLU A 175 -16.36 3.55 1.20
N LEU A 176 -17.09 2.48 1.47
CA LEU A 176 -16.56 1.11 1.39
C LEU A 176 -16.14 0.79 -0.05
N ALA A 177 -15.05 0.07 -0.23
CA ALA A 177 -14.62 -0.41 -1.54
C ALA A 177 -15.39 -1.68 -1.92
N GLU A 178 -16.61 -1.47 -2.41
CA GLU A 178 -17.57 -2.51 -2.81
C GLU A 178 -17.92 -2.30 -4.27
N PHE A 179 -17.31 -3.04 -5.19
CA PHE A 179 -17.40 -2.75 -6.62
C PHE A 179 -17.99 -3.91 -7.42
N TYR A 180 -18.86 -3.56 -8.35
CA TYR A 180 -19.25 -4.39 -9.49
C TYR A 180 -18.50 -3.94 -10.73
N PHE A 181 -17.97 -4.91 -11.47
CA PHE A 181 -17.27 -4.69 -12.72
C PHE A 181 -18.03 -5.32 -13.87
N TYR A 182 -18.27 -4.53 -14.91
CA TYR A 182 -18.92 -4.95 -16.14
C TYR A 182 -17.97 -4.72 -17.32
N LYS A 183 -17.77 -5.73 -18.17
CA LYS A 183 -16.95 -5.56 -19.37
C LYS A 183 -17.51 -4.47 -20.28
N LYS A 184 -16.63 -3.70 -20.92
CA LYS A 184 -17.02 -2.56 -21.76
C LYS A 184 -17.79 -2.93 -23.02
N ASP A 185 -17.69 -4.17 -23.49
CA ASP A 185 -18.43 -4.69 -24.64
C ASP A 185 -19.88 -5.09 -24.30
N ARG A 186 -20.29 -5.01 -23.05
CA ARG A 186 -21.66 -5.30 -22.61
C ARG A 186 -22.55 -4.08 -22.68
N ASN A 187 -23.76 -4.28 -23.18
CA ASN A 187 -24.83 -3.29 -23.06
C ASN A 187 -25.53 -3.46 -21.71
N VAL A 188 -25.44 -2.46 -20.84
CA VAL A 188 -25.97 -2.47 -19.47
C VAL A 188 -26.87 -1.25 -19.27
N GLU A 189 -28.09 -1.48 -18.80
CA GLU A 189 -29.00 -0.40 -18.43
C GLU A 189 -28.71 0.03 -16.99
N TRP A 190 -27.86 1.07 -16.84
CA TRP A 190 -27.34 1.52 -15.55
C TRP A 190 -28.41 2.02 -14.57
N THR A 191 -29.56 2.46 -15.08
CA THR A 191 -30.67 2.98 -14.28
C THR A 191 -31.62 1.89 -13.76
N SER A 192 -31.38 0.62 -14.13
CA SER A 192 -32.22 -0.48 -13.69
C SER A 192 -32.22 -0.61 -12.16
N PRO A 193 -33.42 -0.64 -11.49
CA PRO A 193 -33.52 -0.79 -10.05
C PRO A 193 -33.03 -2.15 -9.54
N GLU A 194 -33.00 -3.16 -10.42
CA GLU A 194 -32.49 -4.51 -10.12
C GLU A 194 -31.22 -4.83 -10.95
N LEU A 195 -30.29 -3.86 -11.03
CA LEU A 195 -29.11 -3.94 -11.89
C LEU A 195 -28.36 -5.28 -11.76
N GLU A 196 -28.08 -5.73 -10.53
CA GLU A 196 -27.34 -6.98 -10.29
C GLU A 196 -28.06 -8.23 -10.81
N LYS A 197 -29.39 -8.26 -10.73
CA LYS A 197 -30.18 -9.39 -11.18
C LYS A 197 -30.37 -9.43 -12.70
N GLN A 198 -30.66 -8.27 -13.29
CA GLN A 198 -30.90 -8.17 -14.74
C GLN A 198 -29.59 -8.19 -15.53
N PHE A 199 -28.56 -7.59 -14.97
CA PHE A 199 -27.21 -7.52 -15.54
C PHE A 199 -26.19 -8.03 -14.52
N PRO A 200 -26.03 -9.35 -14.32
CA PRO A 200 -25.06 -9.89 -13.38
C PRO A 200 -23.64 -9.39 -13.70
N PRO A 201 -22.86 -8.85 -12.73
CA PRO A 201 -21.53 -8.33 -12.96
C PRO A 201 -20.56 -9.43 -13.40
N ASP A 202 -19.57 -9.09 -14.22
CA ASP A 202 -18.52 -10.00 -14.64
C ASP A 202 -17.54 -10.29 -13.50
N ALA A 203 -17.26 -9.27 -12.66
CA ALA A 203 -16.44 -9.42 -11.47
C ALA A 203 -17.01 -8.61 -10.29
N ILE A 204 -16.70 -9.05 -9.08
CA ILE A 204 -17.14 -8.44 -7.82
C ILE A 204 -15.96 -8.37 -6.87
N PHE A 205 -15.67 -7.15 -6.40
CA PHE A 205 -14.72 -6.89 -5.33
C PHE A 205 -15.49 -6.41 -4.09
N SER A 206 -15.27 -7.05 -2.95
CA SER A 206 -15.97 -6.74 -1.71
C SER A 206 -15.10 -7.11 -0.51
N THR A 207 -15.12 -6.29 0.53
CA THR A 207 -14.37 -6.53 1.79
C THR A 207 -12.88 -6.86 1.59
N GLY A 208 -12.24 -6.23 0.60
CA GLY A 208 -10.83 -6.43 0.30
C GLY A 208 -10.49 -7.72 -0.46
N LYS A 209 -11.48 -8.37 -1.05
CA LYS A 209 -11.31 -9.63 -1.80
C LYS A 209 -12.09 -9.61 -3.09
N TRP A 210 -11.63 -10.39 -4.05
CA TRP A 210 -12.44 -10.77 -5.19
C TRP A 210 -13.41 -11.89 -4.79
N ILE A 211 -14.70 -11.58 -4.85
CA ILE A 211 -15.76 -12.59 -4.67
C ILE A 211 -15.95 -13.37 -5.97
N LYS A 212 -15.74 -12.69 -7.12
CA LYS A 212 -15.86 -13.25 -8.46
C LYS A 212 -14.93 -12.53 -9.41
N GLY A 213 -14.39 -13.23 -10.40
CA GLY A 213 -13.80 -12.66 -11.60
C GLY A 213 -12.37 -12.10 -11.45
N GLU A 214 -11.60 -12.39 -10.38
CA GLU A 214 -10.22 -11.94 -10.21
C GLU A 214 -9.34 -12.18 -11.43
N LYS A 215 -9.50 -13.35 -12.08
CA LYS A 215 -8.70 -13.75 -13.25
C LYS A 215 -8.88 -12.83 -14.48
N LEU A 216 -9.91 -11.98 -14.49
CA LEU A 216 -10.15 -11.03 -15.56
C LEU A 216 -9.21 -9.81 -15.48
N PHE A 217 -8.52 -9.63 -14.36
CA PHE A 217 -7.61 -8.51 -14.11
C PHE A 217 -6.17 -9.02 -14.08
N PRO A 218 -5.38 -8.77 -15.12
CA PRO A 218 -3.96 -9.10 -15.07
C PRO A 218 -3.30 -8.31 -13.94
N ARG A 219 -2.55 -9.03 -13.10
CA ARG A 219 -1.71 -8.40 -12.07
C ARG A 219 -0.54 -7.70 -12.75
N ARG A 220 -0.24 -6.50 -12.32
CA ARG A 220 0.94 -5.76 -12.74
C ARG A 220 2.08 -5.94 -11.73
#